data_47a35460867adc5c2a9995bac3857ec9
#
_entry.id   47a35460867adc5c2a9995bac3857ec9
#
_cell.length_a   1.000
_cell.length_b   1.000
_cell.length_c   1.000
_cell.angle_alpha   90.00
_cell.angle_beta   90.00
_cell.angle_gamma   90.00
#
_symmetry.space_group_name_H-M   'P 1'
#
loop_
_entity.id
_entity.type
_entity.pdbx_description
1 polymer ?
#
loop_
_entity_poly.entity_id
_entity_poly.type
_entity_poly.pdbx_seq_one_letter_code
_entity_poly.pdbx_strand_id
1 'polypeptide(L)'
;MINTLLVLLFNLLYLEVLDYWVIHMKRIRITVIRKVCHKDLMEKYENPMEHACDMEEGQVFIANGWQKPEGLCESAWETMSPFVMALAHGAENFYDGWMKNPKSAMISCNDGFRPVSFLLETLDEEAE
;
A
#
# COMPACT_ATOMS: atom_id res chain seq x y z
N MET A 1 40.72 -13.85 -21.34
CA MET A 1 40.83 -13.26 -19.99
C MET A 1 39.82 -12.11 -19.84
N ILE A 2 39.01 -12.14 -18.78
CA ILE A 2 38.12 -11.02 -18.46
C ILE A 2 38.98 -9.87 -17.92
N ASN A 3 38.79 -8.68 -18.50
CA ASN A 3 39.52 -7.51 -18.04
C ASN A 3 38.99 -7.11 -16.65
N THR A 4 39.91 -7.08 -15.65
CA THR A 4 39.58 -6.73 -14.26
C THR A 4 38.87 -5.36 -14.15
N LEU A 5 39.27 -4.40 -15.01
CA LEU A 5 38.63 -3.08 -15.06
C LEU A 5 37.17 -3.18 -15.48
N LEU A 6 36.84 -4.03 -16.44
CA LEU A 6 35.47 -4.25 -16.90
C LEU A 6 34.60 -4.85 -15.81
N VAL A 7 35.10 -5.81 -15.04
CA VAL A 7 34.39 -6.42 -13.91
C VAL A 7 34.13 -5.37 -12.81
N LEU A 8 35.08 -4.52 -12.51
CA LEU A 8 34.93 -3.43 -11.55
C LEU A 8 33.84 -2.42 -11.99
N LEU A 9 33.84 -2.05 -13.28
CA LEU A 9 32.82 -1.15 -13.83
C LEU A 9 31.41 -1.77 -13.75
N PHE A 10 31.25 -3.04 -14.07
CA PHE A 10 29.98 -3.76 -13.95
C PHE A 10 29.51 -3.81 -12.49
N ASN A 11 30.38 -4.07 -11.54
CA ASN A 11 30.05 -4.09 -10.13
C ASN A 11 29.63 -2.71 -9.62
N LEU A 12 30.28 -1.64 -10.03
CA LEU A 12 29.92 -0.28 -9.68
C LEU A 12 28.53 0.09 -10.24
N LEU A 13 28.26 -0.21 -11.52
CA LEU A 13 26.95 0.01 -12.14
C LEU A 13 25.85 -0.79 -11.47
N TYR A 14 26.12 -2.03 -11.09
CA TYR A 14 25.17 -2.87 -10.37
C TYR A 14 24.83 -2.29 -8.99
N LEU A 15 25.82 -1.84 -8.23
CA LEU A 15 25.62 -1.18 -6.94
C LEU A 15 24.84 0.12 -7.07
N GLU A 16 25.11 0.95 -8.08
CA GLU A 16 24.35 2.19 -8.35
C GLU A 16 22.88 1.89 -8.65
N VAL A 17 22.59 0.84 -9.43
CA VAL A 17 21.22 0.42 -9.74
C VAL A 17 20.50 -0.06 -8.48
N LEU A 18 21.16 -0.85 -7.63
CA LEU A 18 20.58 -1.30 -6.35
C LEU A 18 20.31 -0.12 -5.43
N ASP A 19 21.24 0.81 -5.30
CA ASP A 19 21.07 2.02 -4.49
C ASP A 19 19.91 2.87 -5.03
N TYR A 20 19.77 2.99 -6.35
CA TYR A 20 18.64 3.69 -6.97
C TYR A 20 17.30 3.09 -6.55
N TRP A 21 17.12 1.78 -6.67
CA TRP A 21 15.87 1.11 -6.31
C TRP A 21 15.56 1.18 -4.81
N VAL A 22 16.56 1.14 -3.95
CA VAL A 22 16.39 1.26 -2.50
C VAL A 22 16.07 2.69 -2.09
N ILE A 23 16.78 3.69 -2.68
CA ILE A 23 16.68 5.11 -2.30
C ILE A 23 15.45 5.79 -2.91
N HIS A 24 14.99 5.35 -4.09
CA HIS A 24 13.92 6.03 -4.84
C HIS A 24 12.53 5.41 -4.68
N MET A 25 12.35 4.55 -3.69
CA MET A 25 11.04 4.07 -3.30
C MET A 25 10.18 5.23 -2.81
N LYS A 26 8.91 5.29 -3.25
CA LYS A 26 8.01 6.39 -2.90
C LYS A 26 7.28 6.13 -1.60
N ARG A 27 6.87 7.20 -0.96
CA ARG A 27 5.89 7.16 0.13
C ARG A 27 4.49 7.01 -0.43
N ILE A 28 3.66 6.29 0.30
CA ILE A 28 2.26 6.05 -0.08
C ILE A 28 1.35 6.64 0.99
N ARG A 29 0.44 7.51 0.58
CA ARG A 29 -0.63 8.00 1.46
C ARG A 29 -1.78 7.02 1.42
N ILE A 30 -2.24 6.62 2.59
CA ILE A 30 -3.36 5.71 2.81
C ILE A 30 -4.42 6.50 3.56
N THR A 31 -5.56 6.74 2.92
CA THR A 31 -6.66 7.50 3.52
C THR A 31 -7.87 6.60 3.73
N VAL A 32 -8.42 6.60 4.93
CA VAL A 32 -9.70 5.94 5.23
C VAL A 32 -10.83 6.75 4.59
N ILE A 33 -11.44 6.22 3.55
CA ILE A 33 -12.45 6.93 2.75
C ILE A 33 -13.86 6.69 3.27
N ARG A 34 -14.20 5.43 3.56
CA ARG A 34 -15.57 5.07 3.94
C ARG A 34 -15.61 3.80 4.78
N LYS A 35 -16.48 3.81 5.77
CA LYS A 35 -16.87 2.64 6.55
C LYS A 35 -18.31 2.30 6.22
N VAL A 36 -18.57 1.02 5.97
CA VAL A 36 -19.92 0.53 5.68
C VAL A 36 -20.27 -0.56 6.69
N CYS A 37 -21.54 -0.62 7.10
CA CYS A 37 -22.06 -1.70 7.93
C CYS A 37 -23.20 -2.40 7.19
N HIS A 38 -23.05 -3.69 6.96
CA HIS A 38 -24.09 -4.56 6.42
C HIS A 38 -24.90 -5.16 7.57
N LYS A 39 -25.83 -4.38 8.13
CA LYS A 39 -26.61 -4.75 9.32
C LYS A 39 -27.39 -6.05 9.16
N ASP A 40 -27.94 -6.27 7.99
CA ASP A 40 -28.68 -7.50 7.66
C ASP A 40 -27.79 -8.74 7.72
N LEU A 41 -26.56 -8.66 7.23
CA LEU A 41 -25.60 -9.74 7.29
C LEU A 41 -25.10 -9.98 8.71
N MET A 42 -24.89 -8.91 9.46
CA MET A 42 -24.47 -8.99 10.86
C MET A 42 -25.54 -9.68 11.72
N GLU A 43 -26.80 -9.29 11.57
CA GLU A 43 -27.92 -9.90 12.31
C GLU A 43 -28.06 -11.40 12.00
N LYS A 44 -27.84 -11.78 10.75
CA LYS A 44 -28.04 -13.17 10.30
C LYS A 44 -26.88 -14.09 10.62
N TYR A 45 -25.65 -13.60 10.56
CA TYR A 45 -24.47 -14.45 10.54
C TYR A 45 -23.44 -14.18 11.64
N GLU A 46 -23.45 -12.99 12.24
CA GLU A 46 -22.40 -12.61 13.17
C GLU A 46 -22.85 -12.78 14.62
N ASN A 47 -21.95 -13.32 15.45
CA ASN A 47 -22.13 -13.28 16.88
C ASN A 47 -21.95 -11.87 17.43
N PRO A 48 -22.65 -11.47 18.52
CA PRO A 48 -22.50 -10.15 19.12
C PRO A 48 -21.04 -9.83 19.43
N MET A 49 -20.62 -8.61 19.05
CA MET A 49 -19.25 -8.13 19.19
C MET A 49 -19.27 -6.69 19.73
N GLU A 50 -18.53 -6.43 20.81
CA GLU A 50 -18.49 -5.11 21.42
C GLU A 50 -17.70 -4.10 20.60
N HIS A 51 -16.60 -4.56 19.97
CA HIS A 51 -15.68 -3.69 19.27
C HIS A 51 -15.05 -4.39 18.06
N ALA A 52 -15.30 -3.88 16.89
CA ALA A 52 -14.91 -4.55 15.65
C ALA A 52 -13.84 -3.80 14.86
N CYS A 53 -13.79 -2.47 14.92
CA CYS A 53 -12.93 -1.67 14.05
C CYS A 53 -12.65 -0.29 14.64
N ASP A 54 -11.37 0.08 14.71
CA ASP A 54 -10.90 1.38 15.20
C ASP A 54 -10.66 2.41 14.10
N MET A 55 -10.83 2.03 12.84
CA MET A 55 -10.60 2.95 11.74
C MET A 55 -11.71 4.00 11.66
N GLU A 56 -11.32 5.25 11.46
CA GLU A 56 -12.24 6.39 11.31
C GLU A 56 -12.09 7.05 9.96
N GLU A 57 -13.20 7.44 9.35
CA GLU A 57 -13.19 8.15 8.08
C GLU A 57 -12.36 9.44 8.18
N GLY A 58 -11.52 9.66 7.19
CA GLY A 58 -10.62 10.80 7.14
C GLY A 58 -9.24 10.56 7.77
N GLN A 59 -9.03 9.46 8.50
CA GLN A 59 -7.68 9.12 8.98
C GLN A 59 -6.72 8.96 7.82
N VAL A 60 -5.49 9.44 8.01
CA VAL A 60 -4.40 9.36 7.04
C VAL A 60 -3.22 8.65 7.66
N PHE A 61 -2.68 7.68 6.93
CA PHE A 61 -1.44 6.97 7.26
C PHE A 61 -0.44 7.15 6.11
N ILE A 62 0.82 7.26 6.45
CA ILE A 62 1.89 7.33 5.45
C ILE A 62 2.74 6.07 5.55
N ALA A 63 2.73 5.27 4.49
CA ALA A 63 3.65 4.16 4.36
C ALA A 63 4.98 4.66 3.81
N ASN A 64 6.06 4.39 4.53
CA ASN A 64 7.41 4.70 4.10
C ASN A 64 7.93 3.56 3.21
N GLY A 65 7.63 3.64 1.92
CA GLY A 65 7.84 2.54 1.00
C GLY A 65 6.87 1.38 1.30
N TRP A 66 7.41 0.19 1.52
CA TRP A 66 6.66 -1.04 1.76
C TRP A 66 6.33 -1.29 3.25
N GLN A 67 6.77 -0.42 4.15
CA GLN A 67 6.60 -0.60 5.60
C GLN A 67 5.18 -0.27 6.04
N LYS A 68 4.60 -1.15 6.85
CA LYS A 68 3.28 -0.91 7.43
C LYS A 68 3.32 0.32 8.36
N PRO A 69 2.44 1.30 8.18
CA PRO A 69 2.32 2.41 9.11
C PRO A 69 1.84 1.93 10.48
N GLU A 70 2.35 2.58 11.53
CA GLU A 70 1.89 2.36 12.89
C GLU A 70 0.39 2.73 13.03
N GLY A 71 -0.36 1.90 13.74
CA GLY A 71 -1.78 2.12 14.01
C GLY A 71 -2.72 1.67 12.91
N LEU A 72 -2.22 1.27 11.74
CA LEU A 72 -3.06 0.72 10.68
C LEU A 72 -3.48 -0.72 11.02
N CYS A 73 -4.76 -1.02 10.79
CA CYS A 73 -5.35 -2.33 11.03
C CYS A 73 -4.62 -3.44 10.25
N GLU A 74 -4.30 -4.56 10.91
CA GLU A 74 -3.60 -5.69 10.29
C GLU A 74 -4.41 -6.31 9.14
N SER A 75 -5.71 -6.50 9.31
CA SER A 75 -6.53 -7.09 8.25
C SER A 75 -6.65 -6.19 7.02
N ALA A 76 -6.62 -4.88 7.22
CA ALA A 76 -6.53 -3.93 6.11
C ALA A 76 -5.16 -4.00 5.42
N TRP A 77 -4.09 -4.09 6.21
CA TRP A 77 -2.74 -4.20 5.67
C TRP A 77 -2.54 -5.45 4.83
N GLU A 78 -3.09 -6.59 5.25
CA GLU A 78 -3.03 -7.83 4.49
C GLU A 78 -3.59 -7.69 3.06
N THR A 79 -4.67 -6.94 2.91
CA THR A 79 -5.28 -6.75 1.59
C THR A 79 -4.58 -5.68 0.76
N MET A 80 -4.07 -4.61 1.38
CA MET A 80 -3.51 -3.48 0.65
C MET A 80 -2.00 -3.56 0.42
N SER A 81 -1.26 -4.31 1.22
CA SER A 81 0.21 -4.31 1.17
C SER A 81 0.79 -4.64 -0.21
N PRO A 82 0.23 -5.56 -1.02
CA PRO A 82 0.74 -5.78 -2.39
C PRO A 82 0.63 -4.53 -3.27
N PHE A 83 -0.46 -3.77 -3.14
CA PHE A 83 -0.67 -2.53 -3.89
C PHE A 83 0.24 -1.41 -3.38
N VAL A 84 0.42 -1.31 -2.07
CA VAL A 84 1.36 -0.34 -1.46
C VAL A 84 2.78 -0.61 -1.97
N MET A 85 3.21 -1.86 -1.95
CA MET A 85 4.54 -2.26 -2.44
C MET A 85 4.71 -1.92 -3.92
N ALA A 86 3.72 -2.25 -4.75
CA ALA A 86 3.76 -1.97 -6.18
C ALA A 86 3.82 -0.45 -6.45
N LEU A 87 2.95 0.33 -5.81
CA LEU A 87 2.93 1.80 -5.94
C LEU A 87 4.25 2.42 -5.47
N ALA A 88 4.79 1.95 -4.35
CA ALA A 88 6.07 2.45 -3.82
C ALA A 88 7.23 2.25 -4.80
N HIS A 89 7.17 1.20 -5.61
CA HIS A 89 8.16 0.89 -6.64
C HIS A 89 7.84 1.45 -8.03
N GLY A 90 6.85 2.33 -8.12
CA GLY A 90 6.55 3.05 -9.37
C GLY A 90 5.51 2.39 -10.26
N ALA A 91 4.84 1.33 -9.81
CA ALA A 91 3.72 0.76 -10.56
C ALA A 91 2.57 1.76 -10.68
N GLU A 92 1.88 1.71 -11.79
CA GLU A 92 0.73 2.55 -12.05
C GLU A 92 -0.27 1.84 -12.95
N ASN A 93 -1.45 2.42 -13.07
CA ASN A 93 -2.48 1.97 -14.01
C ASN A 93 -2.98 0.53 -13.77
N PHE A 94 -3.26 0.19 -12.51
CA PHE A 94 -3.82 -1.11 -12.14
C PHE A 94 -5.11 -1.40 -12.92
N TYR A 95 -5.30 -2.67 -13.30
CA TYR A 95 -6.47 -3.15 -14.03
C TYR A 95 -6.79 -2.33 -15.29
N ASP A 96 -5.75 -1.85 -15.95
CA ASP A 96 -5.83 -1.17 -17.26
C ASP A 96 -6.82 0.01 -17.26
N GLY A 97 -6.60 0.96 -16.36
CA GLY A 97 -7.39 2.19 -16.28
C GLY A 97 -8.50 2.18 -15.23
N TRP A 98 -8.37 1.36 -14.21
CA TRP A 98 -9.32 1.29 -13.10
C TRP A 98 -9.49 2.61 -12.36
N MET A 99 -8.38 3.28 -12.02
CA MET A 99 -8.40 4.51 -11.24
C MET A 99 -8.23 5.75 -12.13
N LYS A 100 -8.95 6.83 -11.83
CA LYS A 100 -8.77 8.13 -12.51
C LYS A 100 -7.36 8.67 -12.32
N ASN A 101 -6.81 8.54 -11.12
CA ASN A 101 -5.38 8.76 -10.87
C ASN A 101 -4.66 7.42 -11.08
N PRO A 102 -3.81 7.29 -12.13
CA PRO A 102 -3.14 6.03 -12.41
C PRO A 102 -2.18 5.59 -11.31
N LYS A 103 -1.71 6.51 -10.48
CA LYS A 103 -0.80 6.26 -9.34
C LYS A 103 -1.56 6.09 -8.04
N SER A 104 -2.69 5.40 -8.09
CA SER A 104 -3.54 5.16 -6.93
C SER A 104 -4.27 3.83 -7.01
N ALA A 105 -4.83 3.40 -5.90
CA ALA A 105 -5.70 2.22 -5.82
C ALA A 105 -6.75 2.42 -4.73
N MET A 106 -7.95 1.88 -4.94
CA MET A 106 -9.01 1.85 -3.94
C MET A 106 -9.13 0.42 -3.42
N ILE A 107 -8.75 0.21 -2.17
CA ILE A 107 -8.67 -1.13 -1.57
C ILE A 107 -9.57 -1.20 -0.35
N SER A 108 -10.29 -2.30 -0.22
CA SER A 108 -11.09 -2.60 0.97
C SER A 108 -10.33 -3.52 1.92
N CYS A 109 -10.60 -3.40 3.23
CA CYS A 109 -10.21 -4.45 4.17
C CYS A 109 -11.00 -5.74 3.89
N ASN A 110 -10.66 -6.83 4.58
CA ASN A 110 -11.27 -8.14 4.36
C ASN A 110 -12.48 -8.45 5.27
N ASP A 111 -12.99 -7.46 6.02
CA ASP A 111 -14.21 -7.62 6.83
C ASP A 111 -15.45 -7.50 5.93
N GLY A 112 -16.14 -8.61 5.75
CA GLY A 112 -17.36 -8.67 4.94
C GLY A 112 -18.59 -8.06 5.59
N PHE A 113 -18.58 -7.82 6.91
CA PHE A 113 -19.69 -7.19 7.64
C PHE A 113 -19.55 -5.67 7.70
N ARG A 114 -18.30 -5.20 7.88
CA ARG A 114 -17.98 -3.77 8.05
C ARG A 114 -16.81 -3.38 7.15
N PRO A 115 -16.95 -3.48 5.83
CA PRO A 115 -15.84 -3.14 4.95
C PRO A 115 -15.44 -1.68 5.09
N VAL A 116 -14.12 -1.45 5.14
CA VAL A 116 -13.53 -0.12 5.14
C VAL A 116 -12.79 0.07 3.84
N SER A 117 -13.09 1.14 3.12
CA SER A 117 -12.42 1.50 1.87
C SER A 117 -11.28 2.46 2.14
N PHE A 118 -10.12 2.18 1.56
CA PHE A 118 -8.91 2.97 1.66
C PHE A 118 -8.48 3.44 0.28
N LEU A 119 -8.14 4.72 0.16
CA LEU A 119 -7.49 5.26 -1.02
C LEU A 119 -5.98 5.23 -0.81
N LEU A 120 -5.27 4.54 -1.69
CA LEU A 120 -3.82 4.50 -1.73
C LEU A 120 -3.34 5.44 -2.83
N GLU A 121 -2.43 6.36 -2.51
CA GLU A 121 -1.90 7.32 -3.48
C GLU A 121 -0.39 7.43 -3.35
N THR A 122 0.30 7.35 -4.47
CA THR A 122 1.75 7.61 -4.52
C THR A 122 2.01 9.09 -4.31
N LEU A 123 2.89 9.40 -3.37
CA LEU A 123 3.39 10.75 -3.16
C LEU A 123 4.67 10.99 -3.97
N ASP A 124 4.96 12.25 -4.31
CA ASP A 124 6.20 12.60 -4.99
C ASP A 124 7.43 12.45 -4.07
N GLU A 125 7.19 12.41 -2.76
CA GLU A 125 8.22 12.23 -1.75
C GLU A 125 8.81 10.82 -1.75
N GLU A 126 10.13 10.74 -1.64
CA GLU A 126 10.83 9.47 -1.52
C GLU A 126 10.75 8.94 -0.10
N ALA A 127 10.74 7.60 0.02
CA ALA A 127 10.85 6.91 1.29
C ALA A 127 12.24 7.15 1.91
N GLU A 128 12.27 7.23 3.22
CA GLU A 128 13.51 7.38 4.00
C GLU A 128 14.21 6.04 4.24
#